data_49aa01c6a430ea2cf229f1742a49dea4
#
_entry.id   49aa01c6a430ea2cf229f1742a49dea4
#
_cell.length_a   1.000
_cell.length_b   1.000
_cell.length_c   1.000
_cell.angle_alpha   90.00
_cell.angle_beta   90.00
_cell.angle_gamma   90.00
#
_symmetry.space_group_name_H-M   'P 1'
#
loop_
_entity.id
_entity.type
_entity.pdbx_description
1 polymer ?
#
loop_
_entity_poly.entity_id
_entity_poly.type
_entity_poly.pdbx_seq_one_letter_code
_entity_poly.pdbx_strand_id
1 'polypeptide(L)'
;MSLRKYFNKFNLTSSQSELIDKLDGFLHSKDSQVFLLKGYAGTGKTFIVKGIVEYFNSIGRSVALAAPTGKAAKVLSKNTNLRACTIHSMIYSLTDLNNRMDELCINGSYKVNFHIKPNNFSANTLYIIDEASMISNINYDGDIVQFGSGHLLNDLINFIDFNGNEPRKAIFIGDDAQLPPVGMNLSPALDEKYLQDNYKFDIQSYELKDIVRQKNNSGILVN
;
A
#
# COMPACT_ATOMS: atom_id res chain seq x y z
N MET A 1 9.60 -20.58 9.50
CA MET A 1 8.58 -20.15 10.50
C MET A 1 7.43 -19.57 9.71
N SER A 2 6.16 -19.90 9.98
CA SER A 2 5.02 -19.32 9.28
C SER A 2 4.55 -18.02 9.96
N LEU A 3 3.83 -17.16 9.22
CA LEU A 3 3.24 -15.96 9.76
C LEU A 3 2.29 -16.29 10.93
N ARG A 4 1.48 -17.34 10.78
CA ARG A 4 0.59 -17.84 11.84
C ARG A 4 1.35 -18.13 13.12
N LYS A 5 2.48 -18.84 13.01
CA LYS A 5 3.31 -19.21 14.16
C LYS A 5 3.90 -17.99 14.87
N TYR A 6 4.22 -16.93 14.11
CA TYR A 6 4.69 -15.68 14.68
C TYR A 6 3.60 -14.99 15.52
N PHE A 7 2.34 -15.00 15.06
CA PHE A 7 1.23 -14.36 15.76
C PHE A 7 0.67 -15.15 16.96
N ASN A 8 1.04 -16.43 17.14
CA ASN A 8 0.54 -17.25 18.26
C ASN A 8 0.88 -16.70 19.66
N LYS A 9 1.84 -15.78 19.75
CA LYS A 9 2.20 -15.09 21.00
C LYS A 9 1.23 -13.97 21.42
N PHE A 10 0.26 -13.63 20.57
CA PHE A 10 -0.68 -12.54 20.81
C PHE A 10 -2.10 -13.06 21.04
N ASN A 11 -2.87 -12.34 21.85
CA ASN A 11 -4.31 -12.56 21.99
C ASN A 11 -5.03 -11.90 20.82
N LEU A 12 -5.45 -12.72 19.86
CA LEU A 12 -6.12 -12.28 18.64
C LEU A 12 -7.62 -12.37 18.81
N THR A 13 -8.36 -11.48 18.14
CA THR A 13 -9.79 -11.69 17.92
C THR A 13 -10.00 -12.83 16.90
N SER A 14 -11.22 -13.36 16.81
CA SER A 14 -11.56 -14.39 15.82
C SER A 14 -11.29 -13.91 14.39
N SER A 15 -11.68 -12.68 14.07
CA SER A 15 -11.48 -12.06 12.77
C SER A 15 -9.97 -11.83 12.46
N GLN A 16 -9.18 -11.42 13.45
CA GLN A 16 -7.73 -11.30 13.28
C GLN A 16 -7.06 -12.66 13.07
N SER A 17 -7.52 -13.69 13.79
CA SER A 17 -7.01 -15.05 13.63
C SER A 17 -7.25 -15.59 12.22
N GLU A 18 -8.48 -15.44 11.71
CA GLU A 18 -8.83 -15.85 10.36
C GLU A 18 -8.05 -15.06 9.29
N LEU A 19 -7.90 -13.73 9.47
CA LEU A 19 -7.08 -12.92 8.59
C LEU A 19 -5.65 -13.43 8.50
N ILE A 20 -5.04 -13.78 9.64
CA ILE A 20 -3.65 -14.25 9.67
C ILE A 20 -3.52 -15.59 8.93
N ASP A 21 -4.49 -16.47 9.03
CA ASP A 21 -4.49 -17.73 8.29
C ASP A 21 -4.60 -17.48 6.78
N LYS A 22 -5.45 -16.54 6.35
CA LYS A 22 -5.56 -16.13 4.94
C LYS A 22 -4.28 -15.48 4.43
N LEU A 23 -3.68 -14.58 5.22
CA LEU A 23 -2.41 -13.94 4.88
C LEU A 23 -1.27 -14.95 4.79
N ASP A 24 -1.20 -15.93 5.71
CA ASP A 24 -0.19 -16.99 5.64
C ASP A 24 -0.35 -17.82 4.35
N GLY A 25 -1.58 -18.19 3.99
CA GLY A 25 -1.89 -18.83 2.71
C GLY A 25 -1.50 -17.98 1.50
N PHE A 26 -1.87 -16.68 1.48
CA PHE A 26 -1.51 -15.73 0.44
C PHE A 26 0.01 -15.64 0.24
N LEU A 27 0.77 -15.51 1.32
CA LEU A 27 2.24 -15.38 1.25
C LEU A 27 2.93 -16.63 0.70
N HIS A 28 2.29 -17.80 0.81
CA HIS A 28 2.80 -19.06 0.26
C HIS A 28 2.21 -19.44 -1.10
N SER A 29 1.10 -18.80 -1.52
CA SER A 29 0.52 -19.00 -2.85
C SER A 29 1.52 -18.59 -3.94
N LYS A 30 1.53 -19.30 -5.05
CA LYS A 30 2.31 -18.93 -6.25
C LYS A 30 1.50 -18.08 -7.22
N ASP A 31 0.18 -18.19 -7.15
CA ASP A 31 -0.72 -17.61 -8.12
C ASP A 31 -1.19 -16.21 -7.72
N SER A 32 -1.51 -16.02 -6.43
CA SER A 32 -2.06 -14.75 -5.95
C SER A 32 -0.97 -13.68 -5.79
N GLN A 33 -1.17 -12.54 -6.48
CA GLN A 33 -0.24 -11.40 -6.45
C GLN A 33 -0.64 -10.33 -5.45
N VAL A 34 -1.96 -10.16 -5.24
CA VAL A 34 -2.52 -9.04 -4.46
C VAL A 34 -3.42 -9.55 -3.34
N PHE A 35 -3.27 -8.96 -2.17
CA PHE A 35 -4.18 -9.13 -1.04
C PHE A 35 -4.82 -7.81 -0.66
N LEU A 36 -6.15 -7.77 -0.54
CA LEU A 36 -6.89 -6.60 -0.08
C LEU A 36 -7.27 -6.78 1.39
N LEU A 37 -6.68 -5.98 2.25
CA LEU A 37 -7.03 -5.93 3.67
C LEU A 37 -7.92 -4.71 3.93
N LYS A 38 -9.21 -4.97 4.08
CA LYS A 38 -10.22 -3.96 4.36
C LYS A 38 -10.57 -3.94 5.85
N GLY A 39 -11.09 -2.83 6.32
CA GLY A 39 -11.66 -2.73 7.67
C GLY A 39 -11.71 -1.30 8.17
N TYR A 40 -12.64 -1.05 9.09
CA TYR A 40 -12.86 0.26 9.70
C TYR A 40 -11.70 0.71 10.61
N ALA A 41 -11.72 1.97 10.99
CA ALA A 41 -10.80 2.48 12.01
C ALA A 41 -10.96 1.70 13.33
N GLY A 42 -9.83 1.34 13.97
CA GLY A 42 -9.84 0.61 15.25
C GLY A 42 -9.99 -0.92 15.15
N THR A 43 -10.01 -1.52 13.96
CA THR A 43 -10.09 -2.99 13.78
C THR A 43 -8.74 -3.70 13.95
N GLY A 44 -7.64 -2.95 14.08
CA GLY A 44 -6.32 -3.52 14.31
C GLY A 44 -5.46 -3.70 13.06
N LYS A 45 -5.81 -3.08 11.92
CA LYS A 45 -4.99 -3.12 10.69
C LYS A 45 -3.51 -2.82 10.95
N THR A 46 -3.23 -1.74 11.67
CA THR A 46 -1.86 -1.33 12.02
C THR A 46 -1.10 -2.37 12.85
N PHE A 47 -1.80 -3.06 13.76
CA PHE A 47 -1.22 -4.16 14.54
C PHE A 47 -0.82 -5.33 13.63
N ILE A 48 -1.66 -5.69 12.69
CA ILE A 48 -1.38 -6.75 11.70
C ILE A 48 -0.17 -6.36 10.84
N VAL A 49 -0.14 -5.12 10.32
CA VAL A 49 1.00 -4.62 9.52
C VAL A 49 2.30 -4.71 10.30
N LYS A 50 2.31 -4.24 11.55
CA LYS A 50 3.48 -4.33 12.42
C LYS A 50 3.96 -5.78 12.57
N GLY A 51 3.05 -6.71 12.83
CA GLY A 51 3.39 -8.12 12.96
C GLY A 51 3.94 -8.73 11.67
N ILE A 52 3.40 -8.36 10.50
CA ILE A 52 3.93 -8.79 9.19
C ILE A 52 5.37 -8.27 9.01
N VAL A 53 5.62 -6.99 9.29
CA VAL A 53 6.95 -6.39 9.17
C VAL A 53 7.96 -7.10 10.08
N GLU A 54 7.60 -7.31 11.35
CA GLU A 54 8.46 -8.00 12.30
C GLU A 54 8.72 -9.46 11.91
N TYR A 55 7.69 -10.15 11.39
CA TYR A 55 7.84 -11.49 10.86
C TYR A 55 8.82 -11.53 9.68
N PHE A 56 8.65 -10.65 8.68
CA PHE A 56 9.53 -10.58 7.50
C PHE A 56 10.98 -10.28 7.89
N ASN A 57 11.18 -9.33 8.81
CA ASN A 57 12.50 -9.04 9.36
C ASN A 57 13.12 -10.28 10.03
N SER A 58 12.32 -11.09 10.76
CA SER A 58 12.81 -12.30 11.44
C SER A 58 13.26 -13.41 10.50
N ILE A 59 12.78 -13.41 9.26
CA ILE A 59 13.15 -14.38 8.22
C ILE A 59 14.07 -13.80 7.14
N GLY A 60 14.59 -12.57 7.36
CA GLY A 60 15.52 -11.90 6.45
C GLY A 60 14.91 -11.50 5.10
N ARG A 61 13.59 -11.28 5.03
CA ARG A 61 12.90 -10.82 3.81
C ARG A 61 12.55 -9.34 3.89
N SER A 62 12.58 -8.69 2.75
CA SER A 62 12.32 -7.25 2.64
C SER A 62 10.84 -6.93 2.61
N VAL A 63 10.47 -5.79 3.23
CA VAL A 63 9.15 -5.17 3.12
C VAL A 63 9.33 -3.73 2.67
N ALA A 64 8.56 -3.32 1.66
CA ALA A 64 8.46 -1.93 1.23
C ALA A 64 7.13 -1.35 1.71
N LEU A 65 7.19 -0.28 2.50
CA LEU A 65 6.02 0.38 3.07
C LEU A 65 5.76 1.71 2.38
N ALA A 66 4.53 1.92 1.91
CA ALA A 66 4.12 3.20 1.35
C ALA A 66 2.70 3.58 1.75
N ALA A 67 2.41 4.89 1.62
CA ALA A 67 1.09 5.46 1.81
C ALA A 67 0.87 6.64 0.83
N PRO A 68 -0.37 7.04 0.53
CA PRO A 68 -0.65 8.15 -0.39
C PRO A 68 -0.10 9.49 0.08
N THR A 69 -0.06 9.72 1.38
CA THR A 69 0.33 11.02 1.97
C THR A 69 1.55 10.90 2.88
N GLY A 70 2.32 12.00 3.01
CA GLY A 70 3.46 12.06 3.93
C GLY A 70 3.07 11.87 5.40
N LYS A 71 1.86 12.33 5.80
CA LYS A 71 1.33 12.13 7.16
C LYS A 71 1.07 10.64 7.42
N ALA A 72 0.40 9.95 6.52
CA ALA A 72 0.14 8.52 6.64
C ALA A 72 1.44 7.71 6.64
N ALA A 73 2.39 8.01 5.74
CA ALA A 73 3.69 7.36 5.70
C ALA A 73 4.48 7.54 7.02
N LYS A 74 4.43 8.73 7.62
CA LYS A 74 5.07 9.00 8.92
C LYS A 74 4.44 8.19 10.05
N VAL A 75 3.10 8.09 10.09
CA VAL A 75 2.37 7.28 11.07
C VAL A 75 2.71 5.79 10.89
N LEU A 76 2.70 5.31 9.66
CA LEU A 76 3.05 3.93 9.31
C LEU A 76 4.48 3.60 9.75
N SER A 77 5.45 4.47 9.47
CA SER A 77 6.84 4.31 9.91
C SER A 77 6.97 4.21 11.43
N LYS A 78 6.27 5.09 12.16
CA LYS A 78 6.29 5.09 13.64
C LYS A 78 5.73 3.80 14.21
N ASN A 79 4.65 3.28 13.64
CA ASN A 79 3.96 2.11 14.16
C ASN A 79 4.69 0.79 13.86
N THR A 80 5.42 0.74 12.74
CA THR A 80 6.11 -0.47 12.28
C THR A 80 7.59 -0.50 12.62
N ASN A 81 8.17 0.62 13.09
CA ASN A 81 9.62 0.81 13.25
C ASN A 81 10.42 0.55 11.95
N LEU A 82 9.76 0.61 10.80
CA LEU A 82 10.35 0.50 9.47
C LEU A 82 10.05 1.77 8.67
N ARG A 83 11.02 2.28 7.93
CA ARG A 83 10.82 3.47 7.11
C ARG A 83 9.76 3.24 6.05
N ALA A 84 8.70 4.01 6.09
CA ALA A 84 7.71 4.13 5.04
C ALA A 84 7.88 5.46 4.28
N CYS A 85 7.46 5.50 3.04
CA CYS A 85 7.52 6.69 2.19
C CYS A 85 6.16 6.95 1.52
N THR A 86 6.03 8.07 0.83
CA THR A 86 4.84 8.26 -0.02
C THR A 86 4.95 7.39 -1.28
N ILE A 87 3.81 6.99 -1.83
CA ILE A 87 3.76 6.24 -3.10
C ILE A 87 4.55 7.00 -4.16
N HIS A 88 4.33 8.32 -4.31
CA HIS A 88 5.06 9.15 -5.26
C HIS A 88 6.58 9.08 -5.07
N SER A 89 7.09 9.20 -3.84
CA SER A 89 8.52 9.12 -3.59
C SER A 89 9.09 7.71 -3.77
N MET A 90 8.24 6.67 -3.64
CA MET A 90 8.64 5.29 -3.88
C MET A 90 8.81 5.00 -5.37
N ILE A 91 7.92 5.52 -6.23
CA ILE A 91 7.85 5.08 -7.63
C ILE A 91 8.42 6.07 -8.64
N TYR A 92 8.45 7.39 -8.34
CA TYR A 92 8.94 8.39 -9.30
C TYR A 92 10.35 8.87 -8.98
N SER A 93 11.10 9.21 -10.04
CA SER A 93 12.44 9.77 -9.95
C SER A 93 12.38 11.30 -9.86
N LEU A 94 13.11 11.87 -8.90
CA LEU A 94 13.34 13.31 -8.78
C LEU A 94 14.63 13.76 -9.51
N THR A 95 15.43 12.82 -9.98
CA THR A 95 16.78 13.12 -10.54
C THR A 95 16.74 13.84 -11.88
N ASP A 96 15.62 13.80 -12.59
CA ASP A 96 15.49 14.49 -13.89
C ASP A 96 15.27 16.01 -13.78
N LEU A 97 15.01 16.53 -12.58
CA LEU A 97 14.80 17.97 -12.38
C LEU A 97 16.03 18.80 -12.70
N ASN A 98 17.23 18.33 -12.32
CA ASN A 98 18.45 19.11 -12.46
C ASN A 98 18.97 19.15 -13.91
N ASN A 99 18.67 18.13 -14.72
CA ASN A 99 19.16 18.05 -16.10
C ASN A 99 18.20 18.65 -17.14
N ARG A 100 16.93 18.89 -16.78
CA ARG A 100 15.89 19.38 -17.71
C ARG A 100 15.39 20.79 -17.43
N MET A 101 15.73 21.39 -16.29
CA MET A 101 15.34 22.78 -16.03
C MET A 101 15.91 23.74 -17.08
N ASP A 102 17.10 23.45 -17.61
CA ASP A 102 17.73 24.28 -18.65
C ASP A 102 17.05 24.12 -20.02
N GLU A 103 16.53 22.94 -20.37
CA GLU A 103 15.78 22.69 -21.62
C GLU A 103 14.37 23.26 -21.60
N LEU A 104 13.72 23.28 -20.43
CA LEU A 104 12.33 23.78 -20.25
C LEU A 104 12.24 25.30 -20.36
N CYS A 105 13.32 26.01 -20.04
CA CYS A 105 13.38 27.48 -20.17
C CYS A 105 13.38 27.97 -21.62
N ILE A 106 13.68 27.11 -22.60
CA ILE A 106 13.87 27.49 -24.02
C ILE A 106 12.52 27.54 -24.76
N ASN A 107 11.50 26.78 -24.37
CA ASN A 107 10.26 26.59 -25.14
C ASN A 107 9.00 27.22 -24.52
N GLY A 108 9.10 27.98 -23.44
CA GLY A 108 7.99 28.78 -22.88
C GLY A 108 6.85 28.00 -22.22
N SER A 109 6.91 26.67 -22.15
CA SER A 109 5.96 25.82 -21.42
C SER A 109 6.69 25.02 -20.34
N TYR A 110 6.42 25.37 -19.09
CA TYR A 110 7.11 24.78 -17.91
C TYR A 110 6.36 23.55 -17.40
N LYS A 111 6.41 22.41 -18.11
CA LYS A 111 5.87 21.14 -17.60
C LYS A 111 6.99 20.20 -17.19
N VAL A 112 7.09 19.91 -15.90
CA VAL A 112 8.06 18.97 -15.35
C VAL A 112 7.45 17.58 -15.30
N ASN A 113 8.07 16.62 -16.00
CA ASN A 113 7.63 15.23 -16.04
C ASN A 113 8.50 14.37 -15.11
N PHE A 114 7.89 13.70 -14.16
CA PHE A 114 8.54 12.71 -13.30
C PHE A 114 8.30 11.31 -13.84
N HIS A 115 9.35 10.60 -14.22
CA HIS A 115 9.24 9.24 -14.74
C HIS A 115 9.24 8.19 -13.64
N ILE A 116 8.61 7.05 -13.92
CA ILE A 116 8.71 5.88 -13.05
C ILE A 116 10.16 5.42 -13.03
N LYS A 117 10.75 5.33 -11.84
CA LYS A 117 12.13 4.88 -11.66
C LYS A 117 12.23 3.36 -11.72
N PRO A 118 13.40 2.79 -12.03
CA PRO A 118 13.65 1.36 -11.92
C PRO A 118 13.35 0.86 -10.50
N ASN A 119 12.72 -0.30 -10.42
CA ASN A 119 12.46 -0.94 -9.14
C ASN A 119 13.70 -1.71 -8.65
N ASN A 120 14.41 -1.12 -7.70
CA ASN A 120 15.63 -1.69 -7.13
C ASN A 120 15.40 -2.51 -5.86
N PHE A 121 14.13 -2.77 -5.48
CA PHE A 121 13.83 -3.68 -4.39
C PHE A 121 14.11 -5.13 -4.79
N SER A 122 14.50 -5.95 -3.79
CA SER A 122 14.77 -7.38 -4.03
C SER A 122 13.52 -8.10 -4.55
N ALA A 123 13.75 -9.17 -5.29
CA ALA A 123 12.75 -10.03 -5.90
C ALA A 123 11.59 -10.44 -4.97
N ASN A 124 11.93 -10.79 -3.74
CA ASN A 124 11.00 -11.30 -2.74
C ASN A 124 10.44 -10.21 -1.81
N THR A 125 10.46 -8.96 -2.23
CA THR A 125 9.93 -7.85 -1.43
C THR A 125 8.40 -7.93 -1.37
N LEU A 126 7.85 -7.84 -0.16
CA LEU A 126 6.43 -7.62 0.05
C LEU A 126 6.14 -6.11 0.08
N TYR A 127 5.26 -5.65 -0.79
CA TYR A 127 4.80 -4.26 -0.79
C TYR A 127 3.56 -4.14 0.10
N ILE A 128 3.57 -3.22 1.05
CA ILE A 128 2.41 -2.89 1.88
C ILE A 128 2.06 -1.44 1.64
N ILE A 129 0.87 -1.23 1.11
CA ILE A 129 0.36 0.10 0.76
C ILE A 129 -0.81 0.40 1.70
N ASP A 130 -0.56 1.28 2.67
CA ASP A 130 -1.58 1.71 3.64
C ASP A 130 -2.40 2.89 3.10
N GLU A 131 -3.61 3.08 3.63
CA GLU A 131 -4.58 4.09 3.17
C GLU A 131 -4.88 4.01 1.67
N ALA A 132 -4.94 2.78 1.14
CA ALA A 132 -5.11 2.52 -0.29
C ALA A 132 -6.45 3.04 -0.85
N SER A 133 -7.44 3.31 0.00
CA SER A 133 -8.70 3.96 -0.39
C SER A 133 -8.52 5.32 -1.09
N MET A 134 -7.39 6.00 -0.84
CA MET A 134 -7.09 7.32 -1.41
C MET A 134 -6.36 7.24 -2.77
N ILE A 135 -6.02 6.06 -3.27
CA ILE A 135 -5.25 5.92 -4.53
C ILE A 135 -6.20 6.08 -5.72
N SER A 136 -5.97 7.13 -6.49
CA SER A 136 -6.72 7.41 -7.73
C SER A 136 -6.14 6.67 -8.93
N ASN A 137 -7.01 6.38 -9.91
CA ASN A 137 -6.60 5.95 -11.24
C ASN A 137 -7.23 6.81 -12.37
N ILE A 138 -7.67 8.03 -12.01
CA ILE A 138 -8.06 9.05 -13.00
C ILE A 138 -6.79 9.72 -13.49
N ASN A 139 -6.76 10.04 -14.77
CA ASN A 139 -5.66 10.81 -15.35
C ASN A 139 -5.57 12.19 -14.67
N TYR A 140 -4.44 12.44 -14.03
CA TYR A 140 -4.08 13.76 -13.51
C TYR A 140 -3.09 14.40 -14.47
N ASP A 141 -3.56 15.34 -15.26
CA ASP A 141 -2.74 16.18 -16.13
C ASP A 141 -2.57 17.55 -15.48
N GLY A 142 -1.50 17.70 -14.70
CA GLY A 142 -1.16 18.96 -14.05
C GLY A 142 -0.54 19.95 -15.04
N ASP A 143 -0.86 21.23 -14.94
CA ASP A 143 -0.35 22.30 -15.83
C ASP A 143 1.17 22.45 -15.75
N ILE A 144 1.75 22.24 -14.55
CA ILE A 144 3.19 22.46 -14.28
C ILE A 144 3.90 21.13 -14.04
N VAL A 145 3.24 20.16 -13.41
CA VAL A 145 3.88 18.91 -12.99
C VAL A 145 3.04 17.73 -13.45
N GLN A 146 3.70 16.76 -14.11
CA GLN A 146 3.13 15.49 -14.51
C GLN A 146 3.91 14.34 -13.83
N PHE A 147 3.19 13.40 -13.25
CA PHE A 147 3.77 12.18 -12.68
C PHE A 147 3.43 10.99 -13.57
N GLY A 148 4.45 10.34 -14.13
CA GLY A 148 4.33 9.13 -14.94
C GLY A 148 3.26 9.24 -16.02
N SER A 149 2.32 8.29 -16.02
CA SER A 149 1.17 8.28 -16.93
C SER A 149 0.03 9.20 -16.51
N GLY A 150 0.10 9.81 -15.33
CA GLY A 150 -1.01 10.53 -14.69
C GLY A 150 -1.98 9.61 -13.93
N HIS A 151 -1.82 8.29 -14.02
CA HIS A 151 -2.65 7.27 -13.37
C HIS A 151 -1.87 6.62 -12.23
N LEU A 152 -2.01 7.13 -11.00
CA LEU A 152 -1.18 6.74 -9.87
C LEU A 152 -1.22 5.23 -9.56
N LEU A 153 -2.41 4.62 -9.60
CA LEU A 153 -2.54 3.17 -9.34
C LEU A 153 -1.84 2.37 -10.46
N ASN A 154 -2.04 2.74 -11.71
CA ASN A 154 -1.41 2.08 -12.84
C ASN A 154 0.12 2.17 -12.76
N ASP A 155 0.64 3.35 -12.43
CA ASP A 155 2.08 3.56 -12.28
C ASP A 155 2.67 2.77 -11.10
N LEU A 156 1.94 2.66 -9.99
CA LEU A 156 2.33 1.83 -8.85
C LEU A 156 2.40 0.36 -9.22
N ILE A 157 1.40 -0.15 -9.94
CA ILE A 157 1.35 -1.54 -10.41
C ILE A 157 2.50 -1.82 -11.39
N ASN A 158 2.75 -0.91 -12.33
CA ASN A 158 3.87 -1.01 -13.27
C ASN A 158 5.23 -0.97 -12.55
N PHE A 159 5.36 -0.14 -11.51
CA PHE A 159 6.59 -0.10 -10.70
C PHE A 159 6.82 -1.40 -9.94
N ILE A 160 5.78 -1.98 -9.33
CA ILE A 160 5.90 -3.26 -8.61
C ILE A 160 6.25 -4.39 -9.57
N ASP A 161 5.69 -4.38 -10.80
CA ASP A 161 5.93 -5.38 -11.85
C ASP A 161 5.59 -6.81 -11.40
N PHE A 162 4.30 -7.05 -11.20
CA PHE A 162 3.81 -8.37 -10.77
C PHE A 162 3.98 -9.47 -11.82
N ASN A 163 4.10 -9.11 -13.10
CA ASN A 163 4.22 -10.03 -14.23
C ASN A 163 5.69 -10.32 -14.62
N GLY A 164 6.63 -9.69 -13.91
CA GLY A 164 8.05 -9.95 -14.10
C GLY A 164 8.47 -11.35 -13.65
N ASN A 165 9.75 -11.69 -13.86
CA ASN A 165 10.31 -12.99 -13.45
C ASN A 165 10.35 -13.19 -11.92
N GLU A 166 9.90 -12.22 -11.15
CA GLU A 166 10.05 -12.13 -9.71
C GLU A 166 8.69 -12.28 -9.01
N PRO A 167 8.54 -13.14 -8.01
CA PRO A 167 7.28 -13.40 -7.31
C PRO A 167 6.92 -12.27 -6.34
N ARG A 168 6.77 -11.05 -6.84
CA ARG A 168 6.40 -9.88 -6.04
C ARG A 168 4.95 -9.97 -5.60
N LYS A 169 4.68 -9.52 -4.38
CA LYS A 169 3.35 -9.49 -3.79
C LYS A 169 3.06 -8.14 -3.19
N ALA A 170 1.78 -7.74 -3.20
CA ALA A 170 1.33 -6.54 -2.53
C ALA A 170 0.13 -6.79 -1.62
N ILE A 171 0.09 -6.05 -0.51
CA ILE A 171 -1.07 -5.94 0.36
C ILE A 171 -1.54 -4.48 0.29
N PHE A 172 -2.73 -4.25 -0.26
CA PHE A 172 -3.41 -2.97 -0.20
C PHE A 172 -4.30 -2.93 1.03
N ILE A 173 -4.12 -1.92 1.86
CA ILE A 173 -4.80 -1.79 3.15
C ILE A 173 -5.60 -0.50 3.16
N GLY A 174 -6.86 -0.57 3.56
CA GLY A 174 -7.68 0.62 3.64
C GLY A 174 -9.04 0.37 4.27
N ASP A 175 -9.87 1.37 4.18
CA ASP A 175 -11.25 1.38 4.63
C ASP A 175 -12.11 1.78 3.44
N ASP A 176 -12.90 0.83 2.93
CA ASP A 176 -13.76 1.05 1.77
C ASP A 176 -15.04 1.84 2.08
N ALA A 177 -15.31 2.08 3.37
CA ALA A 177 -16.34 3.02 3.81
C ALA A 177 -15.85 4.49 3.84
N GLN A 178 -14.55 4.73 3.67
CA GLN A 178 -14.04 6.10 3.47
C GLN A 178 -14.40 6.62 2.08
N LEU A 179 -14.37 7.95 1.96
CA LEU A 179 -14.63 8.59 0.67
C LEU A 179 -13.63 8.10 -0.40
N PRO A 180 -14.10 7.73 -1.59
CA PRO A 180 -13.22 7.37 -2.69
C PRO A 180 -12.39 8.58 -3.14
N PRO A 181 -11.35 8.36 -3.96
CA PRO A 181 -10.56 9.44 -4.52
C PRO A 181 -11.41 10.45 -5.28
N VAL A 182 -11.00 11.71 -5.29
CA VAL A 182 -11.72 12.79 -5.97
C VAL A 182 -11.98 12.43 -7.43
N GLY A 183 -13.23 12.56 -7.86
CA GLY A 183 -13.66 12.22 -9.22
C GLY A 183 -13.93 10.74 -9.48
N MET A 184 -13.86 9.89 -8.44
CA MET A 184 -14.19 8.45 -8.53
C MET A 184 -15.39 8.10 -7.64
N ASN A 185 -16.14 7.08 -8.05
CA ASN A 185 -17.27 6.54 -7.27
C ASN A 185 -16.89 5.30 -6.44
N LEU A 186 -15.65 4.82 -6.59
CA LEU A 186 -15.08 3.67 -5.87
C LEU A 186 -13.59 3.90 -5.60
N SER A 187 -13.03 3.14 -4.69
CA SER A 187 -11.58 3.11 -4.39
C SER A 187 -10.93 2.02 -5.23
N PRO A 188 -10.31 2.34 -6.39
CA PRO A 188 -9.88 1.35 -7.37
C PRO A 188 -8.83 0.37 -6.82
N ALA A 189 -8.00 0.81 -5.87
CA ALA A 189 -6.99 -0.05 -5.24
C ALA A 189 -7.57 -1.03 -4.20
N LEU A 190 -8.85 -0.86 -3.79
CA LEU A 190 -9.55 -1.75 -2.86
C LEU A 190 -10.73 -2.50 -3.52
N ASP A 191 -10.98 -2.28 -4.80
CA ASP A 191 -12.04 -2.94 -5.53
C ASP A 191 -11.49 -4.16 -6.30
N GLU A 192 -11.90 -5.37 -5.87
CA GLU A 192 -11.46 -6.64 -6.48
C GLU A 192 -11.80 -6.71 -7.96
N LYS A 193 -13.05 -6.35 -8.30
CA LYS A 193 -13.51 -6.41 -9.67
C LYS A 193 -12.74 -5.44 -10.55
N TYR A 194 -12.51 -4.21 -10.08
CA TYR A 194 -11.72 -3.23 -10.81
C TYR A 194 -10.31 -3.76 -11.11
N LEU A 195 -9.63 -4.33 -10.11
CA LEU A 195 -8.28 -4.86 -10.25
C LEU A 195 -8.24 -6.10 -11.17
N GLN A 196 -9.24 -7.00 -11.06
CA GLN A 196 -9.35 -8.17 -11.94
C GLN A 196 -9.60 -7.76 -13.39
N ASP A 197 -10.53 -6.83 -13.62
CA ASP A 197 -10.92 -6.41 -14.97
C ASP A 197 -9.77 -5.68 -15.69
N ASN A 198 -9.01 -4.82 -14.98
CA ASN A 198 -7.98 -3.99 -15.57
C ASN A 198 -6.59 -4.64 -15.59
N TYR A 199 -6.24 -5.47 -14.58
CA TYR A 199 -4.87 -5.99 -14.42
C TYR A 199 -4.76 -7.51 -14.43
N LYS A 200 -5.91 -8.23 -14.42
CA LYS A 200 -5.97 -9.70 -14.45
C LYS A 200 -5.28 -10.39 -13.28
N PHE A 201 -5.23 -9.73 -12.11
CA PHE A 201 -4.64 -10.31 -10.92
C PHE A 201 -5.50 -11.41 -10.32
N ASP A 202 -4.84 -12.43 -9.74
CA ASP A 202 -5.46 -13.30 -8.75
C ASP A 202 -5.40 -12.62 -7.38
N ILE A 203 -6.56 -12.28 -6.84
CA ILE A 203 -6.73 -11.45 -5.67
C ILE A 203 -7.33 -12.26 -4.53
N GLN A 204 -6.72 -12.13 -3.36
CA GLN A 204 -7.35 -12.55 -2.11
C GLN A 204 -7.76 -11.32 -1.31
N SER A 205 -8.83 -11.43 -0.57
CA SER A 205 -9.31 -10.32 0.27
C SER A 205 -9.81 -10.79 1.62
N TYR A 206 -9.79 -9.85 2.56
CA TYR A 206 -10.40 -10.03 3.87
C TYR A 206 -10.80 -8.69 4.48
N GLU A 207 -11.96 -8.68 5.12
CA GLU A 207 -12.47 -7.52 5.83
C GLU A 207 -12.45 -7.77 7.35
N LEU A 208 -11.69 -6.95 8.09
CA LEU A 208 -11.69 -6.92 9.54
C LEU A 208 -12.94 -6.22 10.06
N LYS A 209 -13.78 -6.96 10.78
CA LYS A 209 -15.07 -6.45 11.31
C LYS A 209 -15.05 -6.15 12.80
N ASP A 210 -14.19 -6.85 13.56
CA ASP A 210 -14.14 -6.69 15.01
C ASP A 210 -13.45 -5.38 15.39
N ILE A 211 -14.14 -4.52 16.11
CA ILE A 211 -13.53 -3.32 16.70
C ILE A 211 -12.78 -3.74 17.97
N VAL A 212 -11.46 -3.64 17.93
CA VAL A 212 -10.61 -3.85 19.10
C VAL A 212 -10.63 -2.58 19.93
N ARG A 213 -11.57 -2.49 20.90
CA ARG A 213 -11.52 -1.41 21.90
C ARG A 213 -10.23 -1.59 22.71
N GLN A 214 -9.31 -0.66 22.58
CA GLN A 214 -8.22 -0.56 23.55
C GLN A 214 -8.85 -0.35 24.93
N LYS A 215 -8.72 -1.34 25.82
CA LYS A 215 -8.97 -1.18 27.25
C LYS A 215 -7.83 -0.32 27.84
N ASN A 216 -7.76 0.93 27.49
CA ASN A 216 -6.91 1.89 28.17
C ASN A 216 -7.73 3.16 28.37
N ASN A 217 -8.15 3.36 29.65
CA ASN A 217 -8.45 4.63 30.30
C ASN A 217 -8.56 5.87 29.38
N SER A 218 -9.55 5.94 28.57
CA SER A 218 -10.05 7.21 28.10
C SER A 218 -11.10 7.65 29.12
N GLY A 219 -10.68 8.48 30.08
CA GLY A 219 -11.59 9.26 30.90
C GLY A 219 -12.36 10.24 30.02
N ILE A 220 -13.35 9.73 29.32
CA ILE A 220 -14.46 10.56 28.86
C ILE A 220 -15.45 10.52 30.02
N LEU A 221 -15.38 11.55 30.83
CA LEU A 221 -16.43 11.90 31.76
C LEU A 221 -17.73 12.06 30.96
N VAL A 222 -18.66 11.18 31.22
CA VAL A 222 -20.06 11.35 30.83
C VAL A 222 -20.59 12.49 31.72
N ASN A 223 -20.81 13.65 31.16
CA ASN A 223 -21.67 14.67 31.71
C ASN A 223 -23.06 14.52 31.13
#